data_d0e6ac426e4059c115f0511aa7e333e9
#
_entry.id   d0e6ac426e4059c115f0511aa7e333e9
#
_cell.length_a   1.000
_cell.length_b   1.000
_cell.length_c   1.000
_cell.angle_alpha   90.00
_cell.angle_beta   90.00
_cell.angle_gamma   90.00
#
_symmetry.space_group_name_H-M   'P 1'
#
loop_
_entity.id
_entity.type
_entity.pdbx_description
1 polymer ?
#
loop_
_entity_poly.entity_id
_entity_poly.type
_entity_poly.pdbx_seq_one_letter_code
_entity_poly.pdbx_strand_id
1 'polypeptide(L)'
;MAKATYFQRGESLDYTNSGATKIDAGTIILLGTKLAVAACDIPAGDVGAVHVEGVFEISKATGAVTVGAAVYWDATNSVVTTTSTNNTLAGYAVAAAASGDDTCFVKINA
;
A
#
# COMPACT_ATOMS: atom_id res chain seq x y z
N MET A 1 22.12 20.96 -18.27
CA MET A 1 21.86 19.55 -17.92
C MET A 1 21.04 19.48 -16.64
N ALA A 2 19.96 18.72 -16.66
CA ALA A 2 19.14 18.52 -15.46
C ALA A 2 19.90 17.73 -14.41
N LYS A 3 19.69 18.06 -13.15
CA LYS A 3 20.34 17.40 -12.03
C LYS A 3 19.29 16.92 -11.03
N ALA A 4 19.62 15.87 -10.28
CA ALA A 4 18.84 15.41 -9.15
C ALA A 4 19.68 15.56 -7.87
N THR A 5 19.05 16.06 -6.84
CA THR A 5 19.71 16.19 -5.53
C THR A 5 19.10 15.17 -4.58
N TYR A 6 19.96 14.40 -3.91
CA TYR A 6 19.49 13.45 -2.90
C TYR A 6 18.82 14.22 -1.76
N PHE A 7 17.55 13.90 -1.51
CA PHE A 7 16.75 14.60 -0.51
C PHE A 7 16.65 13.80 0.80
N GLN A 8 16.25 12.54 0.70
CA GLN A 8 16.05 11.69 1.87
C GLN A 8 15.94 10.23 1.45
N ARG A 9 16.01 9.32 2.42
CA ARG A 9 15.65 7.93 2.19
C ARG A 9 14.17 7.88 1.83
N GLY A 10 13.81 6.96 0.92
CA GLY A 10 12.47 6.87 0.38
C GLY A 10 11.61 5.75 0.95
N GLU A 11 11.94 5.21 2.12
CA GLU A 11 11.14 4.16 2.76
C GLU A 11 9.87 4.74 3.39
N SER A 12 9.96 5.95 3.89
CA SER A 12 8.84 6.70 4.47
C SER A 12 8.83 8.12 3.93
N LEU A 13 7.65 8.66 3.76
CA LEU A 13 7.45 10.03 3.27
C LEU A 13 6.51 10.77 4.20
N ASP A 14 6.57 12.09 4.18
CA ASP A 14 5.60 12.93 4.86
C ASP A 14 4.33 13.01 4.02
N TYR A 15 3.19 12.86 4.66
CA TYR A 15 1.88 12.94 4.01
C TYR A 15 1.00 13.91 4.77
N THR A 16 0.40 14.85 4.05
CA THR A 16 -0.55 15.79 4.63
C THR A 16 -1.96 15.23 4.53
N ASN A 17 -2.63 15.07 5.67
CA ASN A 17 -4.03 14.66 5.69
C ASN A 17 -4.90 15.90 5.42
N SER A 18 -5.24 16.12 4.16
CA SER A 18 -6.07 17.24 3.73
C SER A 18 -7.57 16.99 3.88
N GLY A 19 -7.96 15.80 4.33
CA GLY A 19 -9.36 15.45 4.55
C GLY A 19 -9.90 15.99 5.87
N ALA A 20 -11.16 15.71 6.13
CA ALA A 20 -11.87 16.19 7.31
C ALA A 20 -11.84 15.20 8.48
N THR A 21 -11.31 13.99 8.29
CA THR A 21 -11.27 12.94 9.31
C THR A 21 -9.85 12.45 9.53
N LYS A 22 -9.61 11.93 10.74
CA LYS A 22 -8.33 11.33 11.09
C LYS A 22 -8.06 10.09 10.23
N ILE A 23 -6.79 9.89 9.87
CA ILE A 23 -6.31 8.65 9.24
C ILE A 23 -5.68 7.82 10.35
N ASP A 24 -6.17 6.59 10.52
CA ASP A 24 -5.62 5.68 11.53
C ASP A 24 -4.32 5.04 11.03
N ALA A 25 -3.43 4.70 11.96
CA ALA A 25 -2.22 3.94 11.63
C ALA A 25 -2.60 2.63 10.93
N GLY A 26 -1.83 2.27 9.90
CA GLY A 26 -2.09 1.07 9.11
C GLY A 26 -3.06 1.26 7.95
N THR A 27 -3.65 2.44 7.81
CA THR A 27 -4.56 2.73 6.68
C THR A 27 -3.77 2.78 5.38
N ILE A 28 -4.31 2.11 4.35
CA ILE A 28 -3.72 2.17 3.00
C ILE A 28 -4.21 3.43 2.31
N ILE A 29 -3.25 4.20 1.80
CA ILE A 29 -3.49 5.47 1.12
C ILE A 29 -2.94 5.35 -0.29
N LEU A 30 -3.67 5.87 -1.28
CA LEU A 30 -3.18 5.91 -2.65
C LEU A 30 -2.47 7.24 -2.91
N LEU A 31 -1.21 7.15 -3.32
CA LEU A 31 -0.43 8.29 -3.81
C LEU A 31 -0.41 8.20 -5.34
N GLY A 32 -1.50 8.63 -5.98
CA GLY A 32 -1.67 8.43 -7.41
C GLY A 32 -1.75 6.94 -7.74
N THR A 33 -0.73 6.40 -8.40
CA THR A 33 -0.67 4.98 -8.78
C THR A 33 0.15 4.12 -7.81
N LYS A 34 0.56 4.67 -6.66
CA LYS A 34 1.38 3.96 -5.68
C LYS A 34 0.63 3.82 -4.37
N LEU A 35 0.97 2.78 -3.60
CA LEU A 35 0.43 2.59 -2.28
C LEU A 35 1.30 3.26 -1.23
N ALA A 36 0.65 3.68 -0.15
CA ALA A 36 1.30 4.09 1.07
C ALA A 36 0.53 3.53 2.25
N VAL A 37 1.21 3.31 3.36
CA VAL A 37 0.60 2.81 4.58
C VAL A 37 0.90 3.79 5.70
N ALA A 38 -0.14 4.30 6.37
CA ALA A 38 0.06 5.24 7.47
C ALA A 38 0.86 4.59 8.60
N ALA A 39 1.98 5.22 8.96
CA ALA A 39 2.85 4.71 10.04
C ALA A 39 2.36 5.12 11.42
N CYS A 40 1.46 6.09 11.48
CA CYS A 40 0.89 6.61 12.73
C CYS A 40 -0.49 7.18 12.44
N ASP A 41 -1.22 7.55 13.49
CA ASP A 41 -2.46 8.29 13.32
C ASP A 41 -2.14 9.68 12.81
N ILE A 42 -2.88 10.15 11.81
CA ILE A 42 -2.68 11.47 11.22
C ILE A 42 -3.99 12.25 11.37
N PRO A 43 -4.07 13.17 12.35
CA PRO A 43 -5.26 14.00 12.51
C PRO A 43 -5.57 14.82 11.25
N ALA A 44 -6.83 15.20 11.07
CA ALA A 44 -7.22 16.03 9.95
C ALA A 44 -6.42 17.35 9.95
N GLY A 45 -5.86 17.67 8.80
CA GLY A 45 -5.06 18.89 8.62
C GLY A 45 -3.58 18.74 9.02
N ASP A 46 -3.19 17.62 9.62
CA ASP A 46 -1.81 17.40 10.08
C ASP A 46 -0.99 16.62 9.05
N VAL A 47 0.32 16.63 9.28
CA VAL A 47 1.29 15.86 8.51
C VAL A 47 1.74 14.66 9.34
N GLY A 48 1.80 13.49 8.72
CA GLY A 48 2.31 12.29 9.35
C GLY A 48 3.13 11.44 8.38
N ALA A 49 3.88 10.49 8.91
CA ALA A 49 4.69 9.61 8.10
C ALA A 49 3.86 8.48 7.49
N VAL A 50 4.13 8.15 6.23
CA VAL A 50 3.56 6.99 5.55
C VAL A 50 4.69 6.15 4.99
N HIS A 51 4.55 4.83 5.08
CA HIS A 51 5.50 3.90 4.48
C HIS A 51 5.18 3.70 3.00
N VAL A 52 6.19 3.77 2.15
CA VAL A 52 6.05 3.53 0.71
C VAL A 52 6.87 2.34 0.24
N GLU A 53 7.57 1.67 1.13
CA GLU A 53 8.32 0.44 0.90
C GLU A 53 8.13 -0.50 2.08
N GLY A 54 8.34 -1.78 1.84
CA GLY A 54 8.33 -2.80 2.88
C GLY A 54 7.34 -3.91 2.57
N VAL A 55 7.31 -4.90 3.45
CA VAL A 55 6.39 -6.04 3.37
C VAL A 55 5.30 -5.83 4.39
N PHE A 56 4.05 -5.90 3.93
CA PHE A 56 2.87 -5.69 4.78
C PHE A 56 1.91 -6.86 4.63
N GLU A 57 1.27 -7.22 5.74
CA GLU A 57 0.15 -8.15 5.72
C GLU A 57 -1.11 -7.37 5.38
N ILE A 58 -1.77 -7.73 4.28
CA ILE A 58 -2.92 -7.00 3.76
C ILE A 58 -4.05 -7.98 3.52
N SER A 59 -5.28 -7.56 3.83
CA SER A 59 -6.49 -8.35 3.53
C SER A 59 -6.55 -8.69 2.05
N LYS A 60 -6.92 -9.94 1.72
CA LYS A 60 -6.96 -10.40 0.34
C LYS A 60 -8.35 -10.89 -0.06
N ALA A 61 -8.64 -10.75 -1.34
CA ALA A 61 -9.83 -11.34 -1.95
C ALA A 61 -9.71 -12.87 -1.99
N THR A 62 -10.83 -13.54 -2.21
CA THR A 62 -10.85 -14.99 -2.42
C THR A 62 -10.03 -15.33 -3.66
N GLY A 63 -9.23 -16.38 -3.56
CA GLY A 63 -8.35 -16.84 -4.63
C GLY A 63 -6.94 -17.07 -4.14
N ALA A 64 -6.30 -18.13 -4.62
CA ALA A 64 -4.93 -18.43 -4.24
C ALA A 64 -3.96 -17.43 -4.85
N VAL A 65 -2.91 -17.11 -4.10
CA VAL A 65 -1.82 -16.23 -4.55
C VAL A 65 -0.52 -16.99 -4.43
N THR A 66 0.26 -17.02 -5.51
CA THR A 66 1.57 -17.68 -5.52
C THR A 66 2.67 -16.69 -5.19
N VAL A 67 3.81 -17.19 -4.73
CA VAL A 67 4.99 -16.36 -4.45
C VAL A 67 5.40 -15.62 -5.72
N GLY A 68 5.62 -14.32 -5.62
CA GLY A 68 6.04 -13.50 -6.76
C GLY A 68 4.91 -13.01 -7.64
N ALA A 69 3.68 -13.44 -7.41
CA ALA A 69 2.54 -12.99 -8.21
C ALA A 69 2.27 -11.51 -7.97
N ALA A 70 2.00 -10.79 -9.06
CA ALA A 70 1.57 -9.40 -8.96
C ALA A 70 0.21 -9.32 -8.29
N VAL A 71 0.05 -8.42 -7.34
CA VAL A 71 -1.21 -8.18 -6.65
C VAL A 71 -1.60 -6.71 -6.77
N TYR A 72 -2.89 -6.45 -6.76
CA TYR A 72 -3.48 -5.14 -7.01
C TYR A 72 -4.38 -4.75 -5.87
N TRP A 73 -4.41 -3.46 -5.54
CA TRP A 73 -5.27 -2.93 -4.49
C TRP A 73 -6.65 -2.62 -5.06
N ASP A 74 -7.65 -3.28 -4.51
CA ASP A 74 -9.07 -3.02 -4.81
C ASP A 74 -9.63 -2.10 -3.74
N ALA A 75 -9.71 -0.82 -4.04
CA ALA A 75 -10.18 0.19 -3.09
C ALA A 75 -11.67 0.05 -2.77
N THR A 76 -12.45 -0.54 -3.68
CA THR A 76 -13.89 -0.74 -3.47
C THR A 76 -14.14 -1.76 -2.38
N ASN A 77 -13.38 -2.87 -2.37
CA ASN A 77 -13.56 -3.95 -1.40
C ASN A 77 -12.49 -3.92 -0.30
N SER A 78 -11.53 -3.00 -0.37
CA SER A 78 -10.43 -2.86 0.61
C SER A 78 -9.63 -4.14 0.79
N VAL A 79 -9.27 -4.77 -0.32
CA VAL A 79 -8.47 -6.01 -0.35
C VAL A 79 -7.47 -5.96 -1.48
N VAL A 80 -6.43 -6.81 -1.42
CA VAL A 80 -5.58 -7.07 -2.57
C VAL A 80 -6.11 -8.27 -3.35
N THR A 81 -5.92 -8.24 -4.65
CA THR A 81 -6.42 -9.26 -5.58
C THR A 81 -5.41 -9.45 -6.72
N THR A 82 -5.49 -10.56 -7.42
CA THR A 82 -4.70 -10.80 -8.63
C THR A 82 -5.32 -10.18 -9.87
N THR A 83 -6.50 -9.60 -9.76
CA THR A 83 -7.20 -8.94 -10.87
C THR A 83 -6.71 -7.52 -11.04
N SER A 84 -6.22 -7.19 -12.26
CA SER A 84 -5.70 -5.85 -12.55
C SER A 84 -6.77 -4.84 -12.92
N THR A 85 -7.91 -5.28 -13.45
CA THR A 85 -8.96 -4.41 -13.97
C THR A 85 -9.51 -3.49 -12.89
N ASN A 86 -9.47 -2.18 -13.14
CA ASN A 86 -9.95 -1.12 -12.24
C ASN A 86 -9.22 -1.07 -10.88
N ASN A 87 -8.05 -1.67 -10.78
CA ASN A 87 -7.29 -1.73 -9.53
C ASN A 87 -5.91 -1.12 -9.73
N THR A 88 -5.26 -0.75 -8.62
CA THR A 88 -3.93 -0.16 -8.61
C THR A 88 -2.91 -1.23 -8.25
N LEU A 89 -1.81 -1.32 -9.01
CA LEU A 89 -0.75 -2.27 -8.70
C LEU A 89 -0.22 -2.01 -7.29
N ALA A 90 -0.34 -3.01 -6.41
CA ALA A 90 0.15 -2.92 -5.04
C ALA A 90 1.61 -3.36 -4.93
N GLY A 91 1.98 -4.39 -5.62
CA GLY A 91 3.31 -4.98 -5.55
C GLY A 91 3.25 -6.46 -5.89
N TYR A 92 4.04 -7.28 -5.19
CA TYR A 92 3.99 -8.72 -5.39
C TYR A 92 3.96 -9.47 -4.06
N ALA A 93 3.39 -10.67 -4.08
CA ALA A 93 3.31 -11.52 -2.90
C ALA A 93 4.68 -12.12 -2.58
N VAL A 94 5.12 -12.02 -1.33
CA VAL A 94 6.39 -12.59 -0.89
C VAL A 94 6.24 -14.00 -0.32
N ALA A 95 5.01 -14.44 -0.11
CA ALA A 95 4.70 -15.79 0.35
C ALA A 95 3.39 -16.23 -0.30
N ALA A 96 3.23 -17.54 -0.47
CA ALA A 96 2.01 -18.10 -1.02
C ALA A 96 0.86 -17.93 -0.02
N ALA A 97 -0.34 -17.68 -0.52
CA ALA A 97 -1.56 -17.64 0.28
C ALA A 97 -2.61 -18.54 -0.37
N ALA A 98 -3.32 -19.34 0.43
CA ALA A 98 -4.37 -20.19 -0.04
C ALA A 98 -5.63 -19.40 -0.37
N SER A 99 -6.52 -19.97 -1.18
CA SER A 99 -7.75 -19.30 -1.59
C SER A 99 -8.60 -18.83 -0.41
N GLY A 100 -8.64 -19.60 0.66
CA GLY A 100 -9.44 -19.28 1.86
C GLY A 100 -8.71 -18.43 2.89
N ASP A 101 -7.46 -18.05 2.65
CA ASP A 101 -6.73 -17.18 3.58
C ASP A 101 -7.29 -15.75 3.51
N ASP A 102 -7.34 -15.09 4.66
CA ASP A 102 -7.90 -13.74 4.76
C ASP A 102 -6.89 -12.65 4.39
N THR A 103 -5.60 -12.96 4.46
CA THR A 103 -4.53 -11.99 4.23
C THR A 103 -3.43 -12.60 3.38
N CYS A 104 -2.58 -11.75 2.83
CA CYS A 104 -1.33 -12.14 2.20
C CYS A 104 -0.25 -11.11 2.52
N PHE A 105 1.01 -11.51 2.37
CA PHE A 105 2.16 -10.64 2.61
C PHE A 105 2.63 -10.06 1.28
N VAL A 106 2.65 -8.75 1.19
CA VAL A 106 2.92 -8.02 -0.05
C VAL A 106 4.09 -7.07 0.15
N LYS A 107 5.06 -7.13 -0.75
CA LYS A 107 6.07 -6.09 -0.85
C LYS A 107 5.50 -4.99 -1.74
N ILE A 108 5.17 -3.86 -1.11
CA ILE A 108 4.46 -2.79 -1.81
C ILE A 108 5.39 -2.00 -2.73
N ASN A 109 4.81 -1.51 -3.84
CA ASN A 109 5.48 -0.64 -4.81
C ASN A 109 6.73 -1.27 -5.46
N ALA A 110 6.76 -2.56 -5.55
CA ALA A 110 7.88 -3.28 -6.16
C ALA A 110 7.54 -3.82 -7.52
#